data_d1186bdeb4fdcd06cff31dc64aa0b5a9
#
_entry.id   d1186bdeb4fdcd06cff31dc64aa0b5a9
#
_cell.length_a   1.000
_cell.length_b   1.000
_cell.length_c   1.000
_cell.angle_alpha   90.00
_cell.angle_beta   90.00
_cell.angle_gamma   90.00
#
_symmetry.space_group_name_H-M   'P 1'
#
loop_
_entity.id
_entity.type
_entity.pdbx_description
1 polymer ?
#
loop_
_entity_poly.entity_id
_entity_poly.type
_entity_poly.pdbx_seq_one_letter_code
_entity_poly.pdbx_strand_id
1 'polypeptide(L)'
;HFTDRRQRQMCIRDRVINRIIDNASVAIASLNRKPVIASREMALKHSRNNGATLFGVNNKLTFDCEWAAWSNGTAVRELDFHDTFLAADYSHPGDNIPPLISVAQQNKKSGLDLLRGIITAYEVQVNLVKGICLHKHKVDHIAHLGPSVAAGIGSMLRLKTETIYQAVQQALHTTISTRQSRKGEISSWKAYAPAHAGKLAIEAVDRVMRGEGAPS
;
A
#
# COMPACT_ATOMS: atom_id res chain seq x y z
N HIS A 1 -11.57 -20.81 -25.93
CA HIS A 1 -11.43 -19.41 -25.48
C HIS A 1 -12.15 -19.08 -24.16
N PHE A 2 -13.32 -19.66 -23.85
CA PHE A 2 -14.03 -19.42 -22.57
C PHE A 2 -13.37 -20.08 -21.35
N THR A 3 -12.81 -21.27 -21.52
CA THR A 3 -12.08 -22.00 -20.47
C THR A 3 -10.83 -21.23 -20.04
N ASP A 4 -10.11 -20.63 -20.96
CA ASP A 4 -8.91 -19.85 -20.73
C ASP A 4 -9.16 -18.56 -19.92
N ARG A 5 -10.29 -17.89 -20.10
CA ARG A 5 -10.67 -16.69 -19.32
C ARG A 5 -10.98 -17.00 -17.85
N ARG A 6 -11.77 -18.08 -17.60
CA ARG A 6 -12.08 -18.51 -16.23
C ARG A 6 -10.82 -19.00 -15.50
N GLN A 7 -9.99 -19.77 -16.18
CA GLN A 7 -8.74 -20.28 -15.62
C GLN A 7 -7.77 -19.13 -15.29
N ARG A 8 -7.63 -18.12 -16.16
CA ARG A 8 -6.84 -16.91 -15.88
C ARG A 8 -7.38 -16.13 -14.66
N GLN A 9 -8.68 -15.95 -14.55
CA GLN A 9 -9.29 -15.26 -13.41
C GLN A 9 -9.06 -16.02 -12.10
N MET A 10 -9.14 -17.35 -12.11
CA MET A 10 -8.82 -18.17 -10.94
C MET A 10 -7.34 -18.02 -10.56
N CYS A 11 -6.42 -18.11 -11.51
CA CYS A 11 -4.98 -17.94 -11.25
C CYS A 11 -4.63 -16.57 -10.68
N ILE A 12 -5.26 -15.49 -11.17
CA ILE A 12 -5.04 -14.13 -10.64
C ILE A 12 -5.55 -14.04 -9.20
N ARG A 13 -6.77 -14.53 -8.93
CA ARG A 13 -7.35 -14.55 -7.59
C ARG A 13 -6.46 -15.31 -6.60
N ASP A 14 -6.04 -16.51 -6.96
CA ASP A 14 -5.22 -17.35 -6.10
C ASP A 14 -3.85 -16.71 -5.84
N ARG A 15 -3.27 -16.07 -6.85
CA ARG A 15 -2.03 -15.30 -6.69
C ARG A 15 -2.19 -14.14 -5.70
N VAL A 16 -3.27 -13.38 -5.78
CA VAL A 16 -3.53 -12.28 -4.82
C VAL A 16 -3.72 -12.83 -3.40
N ILE A 17 -4.45 -13.92 -3.24
CA ILE A 17 -4.63 -14.58 -1.93
C ILE A 17 -3.26 -14.98 -1.35
N ASN A 18 -2.41 -15.61 -2.16
CA ASN A 18 -1.07 -15.99 -1.75
C ASN A 18 -0.21 -14.77 -1.35
N ARG A 19 -0.33 -13.62 -2.05
CA ARG A 19 0.36 -12.39 -1.68
C ARG A 19 -0.14 -11.79 -0.37
N ILE A 20 -1.44 -11.89 -0.08
CA ILE A 20 -2.00 -11.48 1.22
C ILE A 20 -1.46 -12.37 2.34
N ILE A 21 -1.39 -13.68 2.13
CA ILE A 21 -0.85 -14.63 3.10
C ILE A 21 0.65 -14.34 3.34
N ASP A 22 1.43 -14.16 2.29
CA ASP A 22 2.84 -13.80 2.35
C ASP A 22 3.05 -12.51 3.17
N ASN A 23 2.32 -11.46 2.85
CA ASN A 23 2.33 -10.19 3.57
C ASN A 23 2.04 -10.36 5.07
N ALA A 24 0.97 -11.09 5.39
CA ALA A 24 0.58 -11.33 6.78
C ALA A 24 1.64 -12.15 7.53
N SER A 25 2.25 -13.13 6.89
CA SER A 25 3.30 -13.97 7.47
C SER A 25 4.54 -13.16 7.83
N VAL A 26 5.00 -12.30 6.91
CA VAL A 26 6.14 -11.41 7.14
C VAL A 26 5.82 -10.39 8.24
N ALA A 27 4.61 -9.81 8.23
CA ALA A 27 4.18 -8.89 9.27
C ALA A 27 4.18 -9.54 10.67
N ILE A 28 3.66 -10.76 10.80
CA ILE A 28 3.63 -11.50 12.07
C ILE A 28 5.07 -11.80 12.55
N ALA A 29 5.96 -12.20 11.65
CA ALA A 29 7.36 -12.47 11.98
C ALA A 29 8.12 -11.23 12.48
N SER A 30 7.66 -10.03 12.12
CA SER A 30 8.30 -8.75 12.46
C SER A 30 7.77 -8.10 13.75
N LEU A 31 6.71 -8.62 14.38
CA LEU A 31 5.95 -7.95 15.45
C LEU A 31 6.78 -7.43 16.62
N ASN A 32 7.90 -8.08 16.91
CA ASN A 32 8.79 -7.75 18.04
C ASN A 32 9.98 -6.86 17.61
N ARG A 33 10.02 -6.39 16.37
CA ARG A 33 11.06 -5.49 15.87
C ARG A 33 10.79 -4.06 16.34
N LYS A 34 11.86 -3.34 16.72
CA LYS A 34 11.74 -1.96 17.25
C LYS A 34 10.90 -1.01 16.39
N PRO A 35 11.11 -0.91 15.05
CA PRO A 35 10.30 -0.04 14.24
C PRO A 35 8.81 -0.42 14.23
N VAL A 36 8.51 -1.73 14.27
CA VAL A 36 7.14 -2.24 14.28
C VAL A 36 6.44 -1.93 15.60
N ILE A 37 7.14 -2.09 16.73
CA ILE A 37 6.61 -1.71 18.05
C ILE A 37 6.30 -0.21 18.07
N ALA A 38 7.25 0.63 17.67
CA ALA A 38 7.08 2.08 17.67
C ALA A 38 5.93 2.54 16.75
N SER A 39 5.83 1.98 15.54
CA SER A 39 4.72 2.32 14.62
C SER A 39 3.36 1.89 15.17
N ARG A 40 3.30 0.74 15.83
CA ARG A 40 2.09 0.25 16.48
C ARG A 40 1.67 1.12 17.68
N GLU A 41 2.61 1.55 18.50
CA GLU A 41 2.34 2.48 19.61
C GLU A 41 1.78 3.82 19.12
N MET A 42 2.26 4.32 17.98
CA MET A 42 1.69 5.51 17.36
C MET A 42 0.24 5.25 16.92
N ALA A 43 -0.01 4.15 16.20
CA ALA A 43 -1.33 3.81 15.69
C ALA A 43 -2.36 3.58 16.81
N LEU A 44 -1.96 3.05 17.96
CA LEU A 44 -2.83 2.85 19.13
C LEU A 44 -3.46 4.15 19.67
N LYS A 45 -2.90 5.32 19.34
CA LYS A 45 -3.45 6.63 19.74
C LYS A 45 -4.63 7.09 18.85
N HIS A 46 -4.89 6.41 17.75
CA HIS A 46 -5.86 6.78 16.72
C HIS A 46 -6.99 5.76 16.63
N SER A 47 -7.60 5.45 17.78
CA SER A 47 -8.74 4.54 17.86
C SER A 47 -9.95 5.08 17.09
N ARG A 48 -10.66 4.20 16.40
CA ARG A 48 -11.85 4.54 15.63
C ARG A 48 -12.85 3.38 15.63
N ASN A 49 -14.08 3.67 15.96
CA ASN A 49 -15.17 2.69 15.82
C ASN A 49 -15.37 2.32 14.33
N ASN A 50 -15.50 1.04 14.04
CA ASN A 50 -15.60 0.54 12.66
C ASN A 50 -14.39 0.93 11.78
N GLY A 51 -13.22 1.02 12.36
CA GLY A 51 -11.95 1.26 11.65
C GLY A 51 -11.29 -0.03 11.14
N ALA A 52 -9.97 0.02 11.00
CA ALA A 52 -9.14 -1.10 10.59
C ALA A 52 -8.40 -1.74 11.76
N THR A 53 -7.99 -3.00 11.62
CA THR A 53 -7.24 -3.76 12.63
C THR A 53 -5.73 -3.59 12.49
N LEU A 54 -4.99 -3.82 13.56
CA LEU A 54 -3.53 -3.85 13.58
C LEU A 54 -3.01 -5.25 13.82
N PHE A 55 -1.93 -5.62 13.14
CA PHE A 55 -1.19 -6.84 13.47
C PHE A 55 -0.66 -6.79 14.92
N GLY A 56 -0.85 -7.88 15.65
CA GLY A 56 -0.40 -8.00 17.04
C GLY A 56 -1.29 -7.28 18.07
N VAL A 57 -2.46 -6.78 17.68
CA VAL A 57 -3.45 -6.14 18.57
C VAL A 57 -4.77 -6.93 18.53
N ASN A 58 -5.51 -6.91 19.64
CA ASN A 58 -6.81 -7.56 19.70
C ASN A 58 -7.75 -7.02 18.59
N ASN A 59 -8.31 -7.89 17.80
CA ASN A 59 -9.13 -7.55 16.63
C ASN A 59 -10.48 -6.89 16.97
N LYS A 60 -10.86 -6.81 18.24
CA LYS A 60 -12.00 -6.01 18.70
C LYS A 60 -11.69 -4.52 18.75
N LEU A 61 -10.41 -4.16 18.79
CA LEU A 61 -9.95 -2.78 18.74
C LEU A 61 -9.70 -2.40 17.28
N THR A 62 -10.24 -1.26 16.88
CA THR A 62 -10.10 -0.75 15.50
C THR A 62 -9.63 0.70 15.50
N PHE A 63 -8.95 1.08 14.42
CA PHE A 63 -8.18 2.32 14.30
C PHE A 63 -8.45 2.98 12.95
N ASP A 64 -8.13 4.26 12.83
CA ASP A 64 -8.17 4.96 11.54
C ASP A 64 -7.34 4.20 10.50
N CYS A 65 -7.87 4.07 9.28
CA CYS A 65 -7.23 3.27 8.24
C CYS A 65 -5.85 3.80 7.83
N GLU A 66 -5.60 5.09 7.92
CA GLU A 66 -4.30 5.72 7.68
C GLU A 66 -3.25 5.23 8.69
N TRP A 67 -3.60 5.18 9.96
CA TRP A 67 -2.71 4.72 11.01
C TRP A 67 -2.57 3.20 11.05
N ALA A 68 -3.63 2.49 10.67
CA ALA A 68 -3.54 1.04 10.46
C ALA A 68 -2.63 0.71 9.27
N ALA A 69 -2.72 1.45 8.16
CA ALA A 69 -1.81 1.32 7.02
C ALA A 69 -0.35 1.59 7.41
N TRP A 70 -0.12 2.64 8.22
CA TRP A 70 1.20 2.96 8.77
C TRP A 70 1.79 1.80 9.57
N SER A 71 1.08 1.30 10.57
CA SER A 71 1.58 0.24 11.45
C SER A 71 1.76 -1.08 10.71
N ASN A 72 0.73 -1.51 9.96
CA ASN A 72 0.75 -2.77 9.23
C ASN A 72 1.76 -2.75 8.09
N GLY A 73 1.89 -1.62 7.38
CA GLY A 73 2.88 -1.45 6.33
C GLY A 73 4.31 -1.52 6.86
N THR A 74 4.58 -0.93 8.03
CA THR A 74 5.87 -1.05 8.70
C THR A 74 6.19 -2.49 9.06
N ALA A 75 5.20 -3.24 9.57
CA ALA A 75 5.37 -4.65 9.91
C ALA A 75 5.70 -5.51 8.68
N VAL A 76 5.02 -5.28 7.56
CA VAL A 76 5.30 -5.99 6.30
C VAL A 76 6.70 -5.66 5.78
N ARG A 77 7.12 -4.39 5.89
CA ARG A 77 8.38 -3.93 5.29
C ARG A 77 9.63 -4.23 6.11
N GLU A 78 9.52 -4.36 7.41
CA GLU A 78 10.67 -4.41 8.32
C GLU A 78 11.69 -5.49 7.99
N LEU A 79 11.24 -6.70 7.66
CA LEU A 79 12.13 -7.83 7.34
C LEU A 79 12.56 -7.86 5.87
N ASP A 80 11.91 -7.10 4.99
CA ASP A 80 12.20 -7.05 3.56
C ASP A 80 12.06 -8.42 2.85
N PHE A 81 11.19 -9.30 3.36
CA PHE A 81 10.99 -10.67 2.87
C PHE A 81 9.76 -10.85 1.99
N HIS A 82 8.89 -9.83 1.90
CA HIS A 82 7.75 -9.85 1.00
C HIS A 82 8.18 -9.68 -0.46
N ASP A 83 7.24 -9.82 -1.39
CA ASP A 83 7.51 -9.89 -2.82
C ASP A 83 8.34 -8.74 -3.38
N THR A 84 9.12 -9.05 -4.40
CA THR A 84 9.94 -8.09 -5.14
C THR A 84 9.69 -8.24 -6.63
N PHE A 85 9.62 -7.12 -7.35
CA PHE A 85 9.55 -7.08 -8.80
C PHE A 85 10.73 -6.29 -9.37
N LEU A 86 11.41 -6.87 -10.34
CA LEU A 86 12.62 -6.33 -10.97
C LEU A 86 12.37 -6.09 -12.47
N ALA A 87 12.67 -4.89 -12.94
CA ALA A 87 12.60 -4.50 -14.35
C ALA A 87 13.60 -3.36 -14.64
N ALA A 88 13.15 -2.24 -15.24
CA ALA A 88 13.99 -1.04 -15.40
C ALA A 88 14.41 -0.44 -14.05
N ASP A 89 13.55 -0.56 -13.05
CA ASP A 89 13.81 -0.29 -11.64
C ASP A 89 13.47 -1.56 -10.83
N TYR A 90 13.41 -1.45 -9.51
CA TYR A 90 12.87 -2.48 -8.63
C TYR A 90 11.82 -1.91 -7.69
N SER A 91 10.96 -2.76 -7.17
CA SER A 91 9.90 -2.36 -6.25
C SER A 91 9.38 -3.56 -5.45
N HIS A 92 8.61 -3.28 -4.41
CA HIS A 92 7.92 -4.29 -3.62
C HIS A 92 6.40 -4.08 -3.74
N PRO A 93 5.74 -4.70 -4.72
CA PRO A 93 4.31 -4.49 -4.93
C PRO A 93 3.43 -4.90 -3.73
N GLY A 94 3.92 -5.80 -2.87
CA GLY A 94 3.27 -6.18 -1.62
C GLY A 94 3.05 -5.02 -0.64
N ASP A 95 3.82 -3.94 -0.74
CA ASP A 95 3.62 -2.72 0.05
C ASP A 95 2.26 -2.05 -0.19
N ASN A 96 1.57 -2.38 -1.30
CA ASN A 96 0.19 -1.92 -1.57
C ASN A 96 -0.85 -2.60 -0.67
N ILE A 97 -0.59 -3.79 -0.16
CA ILE A 97 -1.60 -4.62 0.50
C ILE A 97 -2.06 -4.03 1.84
N PRO A 98 -1.19 -3.58 2.75
CA PRO A 98 -1.62 -3.01 4.03
C PRO A 98 -2.57 -1.82 3.91
N PRO A 99 -2.29 -0.77 3.11
CA PRO A 99 -3.23 0.34 2.96
C PRO A 99 -4.56 -0.07 2.34
N LEU A 100 -4.57 -0.98 1.35
CA LEU A 100 -5.79 -1.45 0.72
C LEU A 100 -6.66 -2.26 1.69
N ILE A 101 -6.07 -3.14 2.51
CA ILE A 101 -6.80 -3.89 3.54
C ILE A 101 -7.39 -2.93 4.58
N SER A 102 -6.61 -1.94 5.03
CA SER A 102 -7.06 -0.98 6.04
C SER A 102 -8.27 -0.17 5.55
N VAL A 103 -8.22 0.33 4.33
CA VAL A 103 -9.35 1.04 3.71
C VAL A 103 -10.56 0.11 3.48
N ALA A 104 -10.31 -1.15 3.05
CA ALA A 104 -11.37 -2.13 2.85
C ALA A 104 -12.12 -2.43 4.15
N GLN A 105 -11.40 -2.62 5.25
CA GLN A 105 -11.99 -2.89 6.56
C GLN A 105 -12.85 -1.70 7.03
N GLN A 106 -12.30 -0.48 7.03
CA GLN A 106 -13.00 0.72 7.48
C GLN A 106 -14.23 1.02 6.63
N ASN A 107 -14.20 0.75 5.33
CA ASN A 107 -15.30 0.97 4.41
C ASN A 107 -16.17 -0.27 4.17
N LYS A 108 -15.98 -1.33 4.95
CA LYS A 108 -16.76 -2.60 4.87
C LYS A 108 -16.84 -3.14 3.44
N LYS A 109 -15.73 -3.11 2.71
CA LYS A 109 -15.67 -3.64 1.34
C LYS A 109 -15.60 -5.16 1.31
N SER A 110 -16.16 -5.75 0.27
CA SER A 110 -16.10 -7.19 0.05
C SER A 110 -14.68 -7.65 -0.33
N GLY A 111 -14.40 -8.94 -0.15
CA GLY A 111 -13.16 -9.54 -0.64
C GLY A 111 -12.97 -9.39 -2.15
N LEU A 112 -14.06 -9.32 -2.94
CA LEU A 112 -13.97 -9.06 -4.38
C LEU A 112 -13.59 -7.61 -4.70
N ASP A 113 -14.05 -6.64 -3.92
CA ASP A 113 -13.62 -5.25 -4.07
C ASP A 113 -12.14 -5.10 -3.70
N LEU A 114 -11.71 -5.72 -2.58
CA LEU A 114 -10.29 -5.74 -2.18
C LEU A 114 -9.42 -6.40 -3.26
N LEU A 115 -9.84 -7.52 -3.81
CA LEU A 115 -9.14 -8.20 -4.91
C LEU A 115 -8.94 -7.25 -6.10
N ARG A 116 -9.99 -6.53 -6.50
CA ARG A 116 -9.92 -5.53 -7.58
C ARG A 116 -8.90 -4.44 -7.25
N GLY A 117 -8.92 -3.91 -6.03
CA GLY A 117 -7.99 -2.87 -5.60
C GLY A 117 -6.53 -3.34 -5.66
N ILE A 118 -6.25 -4.54 -5.15
CA ILE A 118 -4.89 -5.11 -5.16
C ILE A 118 -4.42 -5.34 -6.61
N ILE A 119 -5.24 -5.91 -7.46
CA ILE A 119 -4.90 -6.13 -8.88
C ILE A 119 -4.56 -4.80 -9.56
N THR A 120 -5.41 -3.78 -9.38
CA THR A 120 -5.17 -2.45 -9.97
C THR A 120 -3.86 -1.84 -9.46
N ALA A 121 -3.61 -1.89 -8.15
CA ALA A 121 -2.39 -1.35 -7.57
C ALA A 121 -1.12 -2.05 -8.09
N TYR A 122 -1.12 -3.38 -8.14
CA TYR A 122 -0.02 -4.14 -8.71
C TYR A 122 0.20 -3.81 -10.19
N GLU A 123 -0.87 -3.75 -10.99
CA GLU A 123 -0.80 -3.42 -12.42
C GLU A 123 -0.15 -2.04 -12.63
N VAL A 124 -0.59 -1.03 -11.89
CA VAL A 124 -0.02 0.32 -11.97
C VAL A 124 1.44 0.32 -11.55
N GLN A 125 1.77 -0.25 -10.39
CA GLN A 125 3.15 -0.22 -9.88
C GLN A 125 4.11 -0.98 -10.79
N VAL A 126 3.75 -2.18 -11.24
CA VAL A 126 4.57 -3.01 -12.12
C VAL A 126 4.86 -2.29 -13.45
N ASN A 127 3.87 -1.61 -14.02
CA ASN A 127 4.06 -0.87 -15.27
C ASN A 127 4.93 0.38 -15.07
N LEU A 128 4.81 1.09 -13.95
CA LEU A 128 5.72 2.20 -13.61
C LEU A 128 7.16 1.71 -13.47
N VAL A 129 7.38 0.61 -12.76
CA VAL A 129 8.73 0.01 -12.58
C VAL A 129 9.34 -0.46 -13.90
N LYS A 130 8.53 -0.96 -14.83
CA LYS A 130 8.98 -1.30 -16.18
C LYS A 130 9.39 -0.08 -17.01
N GLY A 131 8.68 1.04 -16.83
CA GLY A 131 8.84 2.22 -17.68
C GLY A 131 9.90 3.19 -17.19
N ILE A 132 10.10 3.32 -15.87
CA ILE A 132 10.92 4.39 -15.30
C ILE A 132 11.86 3.85 -14.22
N CYS A 133 13.16 4.13 -14.37
CA CYS A 133 14.16 3.90 -13.34
C CYS A 133 14.35 5.17 -12.49
N LEU A 134 13.64 5.27 -11.38
CA LEU A 134 13.70 6.42 -10.46
C LEU A 134 15.09 6.63 -9.85
N HIS A 135 15.84 5.56 -9.65
CA HIS A 135 17.20 5.61 -9.10
C HIS A 135 18.15 6.45 -9.95
N LYS A 136 17.98 6.49 -11.27
CA LYS A 136 18.75 7.36 -12.18
C LYS A 136 18.53 8.84 -11.87
N HIS A 137 17.34 9.16 -11.33
CA HIS A 137 16.94 10.52 -10.98
C HIS A 137 17.11 10.84 -9.48
N LYS A 138 17.84 10.02 -8.71
CA LYS A 138 18.04 10.20 -7.27
C LYS A 138 16.76 10.14 -6.43
N VAL A 139 15.67 9.61 -7.01
CA VAL A 139 14.40 9.37 -6.35
C VAL A 139 14.34 7.91 -5.87
N ASP A 140 13.75 7.67 -4.70
CA ASP A 140 13.56 6.32 -4.18
C ASP A 140 12.40 5.62 -4.92
N HIS A 141 12.52 4.31 -5.15
CA HIS A 141 11.50 3.49 -5.79
C HIS A 141 10.14 3.53 -5.07
N ILE A 142 10.09 3.98 -3.82
CA ILE A 142 8.85 4.18 -3.06
C ILE A 142 7.91 5.18 -3.76
N ALA A 143 8.42 6.10 -4.59
CA ALA A 143 7.56 7.00 -5.35
C ALA A 143 6.64 6.28 -6.36
N HIS A 144 6.91 5.02 -6.72
CA HIS A 144 5.95 4.20 -7.47
C HIS A 144 4.74 3.76 -6.62
N LEU A 145 4.89 3.70 -5.29
CA LEU A 145 3.90 3.14 -4.38
C LEU A 145 2.69 4.06 -4.18
N GLY A 146 2.92 5.35 -3.92
CA GLY A 146 1.83 6.30 -3.68
C GLY A 146 0.77 6.30 -4.78
N PRO A 147 1.15 6.53 -6.04
CA PRO A 147 0.24 6.45 -7.19
C PRO A 147 -0.49 5.12 -7.33
N SER A 148 0.21 4.00 -7.11
CA SER A 148 -0.38 2.67 -7.23
C SER A 148 -1.40 2.38 -6.13
N VAL A 149 -1.12 2.76 -4.88
CA VAL A 149 -2.06 2.65 -3.75
C VAL A 149 -3.31 3.50 -4.03
N ALA A 150 -3.13 4.76 -4.46
CA ALA A 150 -4.26 5.65 -4.77
C ALA A 150 -5.15 5.08 -5.88
N ALA A 151 -4.55 4.56 -6.96
CA ALA A 151 -5.29 3.89 -8.04
C ALA A 151 -6.03 2.65 -7.53
N GLY A 152 -5.38 1.83 -6.71
CA GLY A 152 -5.97 0.64 -6.11
C GLY A 152 -7.17 0.96 -5.20
N ILE A 153 -7.04 1.96 -4.32
CA ILE A 153 -8.14 2.42 -3.45
C ILE A 153 -9.28 2.93 -4.32
N GLY A 154 -9.01 3.79 -5.29
CA GLY A 154 -10.03 4.35 -6.18
C GLY A 154 -10.80 3.26 -6.92
N SER A 155 -10.11 2.24 -7.45
CA SER A 155 -10.71 1.08 -8.09
C SER A 155 -11.55 0.25 -7.12
N MET A 156 -11.04 -0.02 -5.91
CA MET A 156 -11.74 -0.75 -4.85
C MET A 156 -13.02 -0.04 -4.43
N LEU A 157 -12.99 1.28 -4.29
CA LEU A 157 -14.13 2.12 -3.93
C LEU A 157 -15.07 2.40 -5.10
N ARG A 158 -14.71 2.00 -6.34
CA ARG A 158 -15.46 2.23 -7.58
C ARG A 158 -15.66 3.72 -7.87
N LEU A 159 -14.64 4.52 -7.63
CA LEU A 159 -14.65 5.94 -7.95
C LEU A 159 -14.63 6.15 -9.46
N LYS A 160 -15.09 7.33 -9.91
CA LYS A 160 -14.99 7.74 -11.30
C LYS A 160 -13.52 7.85 -11.71
N THR A 161 -13.22 7.56 -12.98
CA THR A 161 -11.86 7.60 -13.53
C THR A 161 -11.18 8.95 -13.27
N GLU A 162 -11.89 10.05 -13.45
CA GLU A 162 -11.37 11.39 -13.19
C GLU A 162 -10.95 11.57 -11.71
N THR A 163 -11.78 11.10 -10.79
CA THR A 163 -11.45 11.13 -9.34
C THR A 163 -10.21 10.31 -9.04
N ILE A 164 -10.08 9.11 -9.66
CA ILE A 164 -8.90 8.27 -9.51
C ILE A 164 -7.66 8.97 -10.07
N TYR A 165 -7.78 9.60 -11.23
CA TYR A 165 -6.70 10.33 -11.86
C TYR A 165 -6.18 11.46 -10.96
N GLN A 166 -7.07 12.28 -10.40
CA GLN A 166 -6.71 13.33 -9.45
C GLN A 166 -6.04 12.76 -8.18
N ALA A 167 -6.55 11.64 -7.65
CA ALA A 167 -5.97 11.01 -6.47
C ALA A 167 -4.55 10.46 -6.73
N VAL A 168 -4.32 9.87 -7.89
CA VAL A 168 -3.00 9.40 -8.32
C VAL A 168 -2.01 10.57 -8.41
N GLN A 169 -2.43 11.70 -8.98
CA GLN A 169 -1.59 12.88 -9.07
C GLN A 169 -1.27 13.47 -7.68
N GLN A 170 -2.28 13.63 -6.80
CA GLN A 170 -2.02 14.09 -5.43
C GLN A 170 -1.07 13.15 -4.69
N ALA A 171 -1.27 11.84 -4.80
CA ALA A 171 -0.37 10.86 -4.18
C ALA A 171 1.06 11.00 -4.71
N LEU A 172 1.24 11.24 -6.00
CA LEU A 172 2.57 11.45 -6.58
C LEU A 172 3.29 12.63 -5.92
N HIS A 173 2.62 13.75 -5.71
CA HIS A 173 3.22 14.93 -5.09
C HIS A 173 3.59 14.74 -3.61
N THR A 174 2.91 13.86 -2.89
CA THR A 174 3.07 13.73 -1.43
C THR A 174 3.94 12.54 -1.02
N THR A 175 4.21 11.58 -1.91
CA THR A 175 4.86 10.32 -1.55
C THR A 175 6.29 10.16 -2.08
N ILE A 176 6.88 11.23 -2.62
CA ILE A 176 8.24 11.20 -3.14
C ILE A 176 9.24 11.20 -1.98
N SER A 177 10.15 10.21 -2.00
CA SER A 177 11.31 10.15 -1.13
C SER A 177 12.61 10.22 -1.95
N THR A 178 13.64 10.84 -1.39
CA THR A 178 14.96 10.86 -2.03
C THR A 178 15.70 9.55 -1.81
N ARG A 179 16.62 9.23 -2.72
CA ARG A 179 17.48 8.05 -2.59
C ARG A 179 18.39 8.08 -1.35
N GLN A 180 18.56 9.23 -0.71
CA GLN A 180 19.36 9.37 0.50
C GLN A 180 18.82 8.51 1.65
N SER A 181 17.53 8.24 1.71
CA SER A 181 16.91 7.36 2.72
C SER A 181 17.46 5.92 2.71
N ARG A 182 18.20 5.53 1.67
CA ARG A 182 18.78 4.19 1.45
C ARG A 182 20.30 4.20 1.36
N LYS A 183 20.96 5.33 1.63
CA LYS A 183 22.41 5.49 1.55
C LYS A 183 22.99 5.81 2.91
N GLY A 184 24.24 5.39 3.13
CA GLY A 184 24.94 5.60 4.40
C GLY A 184 24.42 4.67 5.49
N GLU A 185 24.24 5.18 6.70
CA GLU A 185 23.73 4.41 7.84
C GLU A 185 22.24 4.09 7.66
N ILE A 186 21.90 2.81 7.73
CA ILE A 186 20.52 2.36 7.58
C ILE A 186 19.75 2.64 8.87
N SER A 187 18.67 3.43 8.77
CA SER A 187 17.77 3.74 9.87
C SER A 187 16.43 3.00 9.74
N SER A 188 15.60 3.11 10.78
CA SER A 188 14.21 2.62 10.78
C SER A 188 13.37 3.21 9.64
N TRP A 189 13.79 4.33 9.04
CA TRP A 189 13.11 4.93 7.91
C TRP A 189 12.98 3.98 6.71
N LYS A 190 13.88 2.99 6.59
CA LYS A 190 13.78 1.94 5.56
C LYS A 190 12.45 1.19 5.63
N ALA A 191 11.97 0.90 6.85
CA ALA A 191 10.67 0.26 7.05
C ALA A 191 9.50 1.25 7.00
N TYR A 192 9.73 2.49 7.44
CA TYR A 192 8.69 3.52 7.50
C TYR A 192 8.32 4.11 6.15
N ALA A 193 9.27 4.29 5.23
CA ALA A 193 9.03 4.98 3.97
C ALA A 193 7.84 4.42 3.16
N PRO A 194 7.72 3.11 2.90
CA PRO A 194 6.57 2.58 2.18
C PRO A 194 5.27 2.69 2.99
N ALA A 195 5.32 2.45 4.30
CA ALA A 195 4.16 2.60 5.16
C ALA A 195 3.64 4.05 5.17
N HIS A 196 4.55 5.02 5.19
CA HIS A 196 4.23 6.45 5.10
C HIS A 196 3.62 6.79 3.74
N ALA A 197 4.20 6.31 2.64
CA ALA A 197 3.63 6.51 1.32
C ALA A 197 2.21 5.93 1.20
N GLY A 198 1.96 4.73 1.74
CA GLY A 198 0.63 4.13 1.79
C GLY A 198 -0.36 4.97 2.59
N LYS A 199 0.05 5.47 3.76
CA LYS A 199 -0.75 6.38 4.58
C LYS A 199 -1.13 7.66 3.82
N LEU A 200 -0.16 8.34 3.21
CA LEU A 200 -0.40 9.58 2.45
C LEU A 200 -1.25 9.35 1.20
N ALA A 201 -1.16 8.18 0.57
CA ALA A 201 -2.02 7.84 -0.56
C ALA A 201 -3.49 7.69 -0.14
N ILE A 202 -3.78 7.17 1.06
CA ILE A 202 -5.15 7.15 1.61
C ILE A 202 -5.66 8.58 1.78
N GLU A 203 -4.86 9.45 2.38
CA GLU A 203 -5.22 10.88 2.55
C GLU A 203 -5.44 11.58 1.21
N ALA A 204 -4.63 11.29 0.18
CA ALA A 204 -4.79 11.85 -1.15
C ALA A 204 -6.15 11.47 -1.76
N VAL A 205 -6.56 10.20 -1.64
CA VAL A 205 -7.87 9.74 -2.12
C VAL A 205 -9.00 10.43 -1.35
N ASP A 206 -8.90 10.55 -0.03
CA ASP A 206 -9.94 11.20 0.80
C ASP A 206 -10.10 12.68 0.43
N ARG A 207 -9.01 13.41 0.23
CA ARG A 207 -9.05 14.82 -0.21
C ARG A 207 -9.76 14.98 -1.56
N VAL A 208 -9.42 14.16 -2.54
CA VAL A 208 -10.05 14.25 -3.87
C VAL A 208 -11.52 13.85 -3.81
N MET A 209 -11.91 12.88 -2.98
CA MET A 209 -13.31 12.55 -2.75
C MET A 209 -14.11 13.72 -2.14
N ARG A 210 -13.45 14.66 -1.48
CA ARG A 210 -14.03 15.90 -0.94
C ARG A 210 -14.02 17.06 -1.96
N GLY A 211 -13.53 16.83 -3.17
CA GLY A 211 -13.54 17.81 -4.26
C GLY A 211 -12.24 18.60 -4.42
N GLU A 212 -11.16 18.22 -3.71
CA GLU A 212 -9.86 18.85 -3.94
C GLU A 212 -9.23 18.36 -5.25
N GLY A 213 -8.69 19.28 -6.03
CA GLY A 213 -7.92 18.98 -7.22
C GLY A 213 -6.46 18.67 -6.93
N ALA A 214 -5.77 18.08 -7.90
CA ALA A 214 -4.33 17.88 -7.87
C ALA A 214 -3.62 18.88 -8.77
N PRO A 215 -2.34 19.19 -8.52
CA PRO A 215 -1.50 19.87 -9.49
C PRO A 215 -1.43 19.07 -10.78
N SER A 216 -1.54 19.73 -11.92
CA SER A 216 -1.47 19.12 -13.27
C SER A 216 -0.03 19.08 -13.77
#